data_fbf087b1002de5b39e16ad87f805cb75
#
_entry.id   fbf087b1002de5b39e16ad87f805cb75
#
_cell.length_a   1.000
_cell.length_b   1.000
_cell.length_c   1.000
_cell.angle_alpha   90.00
_cell.angle_beta   90.00
_cell.angle_gamma   90.00
#
_symmetry.space_group_name_H-M   'P 1'
#
loop_
_entity.id
_entity.type
_entity.pdbx_description
1 polymer ?
#
loop_
_entity_poly.entity_id
_entity_poly.type
_entity_poly.pdbx_seq_one_letter_code
_entity_poly.pdbx_strand_id
1 'polypeptide(L)'
;MRRRFIQMLLVLLGLQGVVIAPAIGQTASTDALSALRESVVAVRSRAVEDARSNATLGRERLGSGVVIDGQGHILTIGYLVIESEEVDVIVSSGATYPARVIGYDHATGFAVLRPLLPIKL
;
A
#
# COMPACT_ATOMS: atom_id res chain seq x y z
N MET A 1 -46.73 -53.70 15.05
CA MET A 1 -46.83 -52.40 14.33
C MET A 1 -46.05 -51.28 14.96
N ARG A 2 -45.81 -51.22 16.25
CA ARG A 2 -45.05 -50.11 16.91
C ARG A 2 -43.53 -50.06 16.61
N ARG A 3 -42.91 -51.20 16.30
CA ARG A 3 -41.46 -51.27 16.02
C ARG A 3 -41.05 -50.72 14.63
N ARG A 4 -41.96 -50.79 13.67
CA ARG A 4 -41.69 -50.30 12.29
C ARG A 4 -41.80 -48.78 12.19
N PHE A 5 -42.58 -48.14 13.05
CA PHE A 5 -42.70 -46.66 13.11
C PHE A 5 -41.48 -46.01 13.70
N ILE A 6 -40.82 -46.64 14.67
CA ILE A 6 -39.62 -46.09 15.32
C ILE A 6 -38.41 -46.18 14.40
N GLN A 7 -38.32 -47.20 13.56
CA GLN A 7 -37.24 -47.34 12.57
C GLN A 7 -37.37 -46.35 11.40
N MET A 8 -38.58 -45.95 11.07
CA MET A 8 -38.80 -44.95 10.02
C MET A 8 -38.50 -43.50 10.49
N LEU A 9 -38.64 -43.24 11.79
CA LEU A 9 -38.33 -41.93 12.36
C LEU A 9 -36.82 -41.68 12.53
N LEU A 10 -36.03 -42.76 12.70
CA LEU A 10 -34.58 -42.69 12.85
C LEU A 10 -33.84 -42.49 11.52
N VAL A 11 -34.45 -42.84 10.38
CA VAL A 11 -33.85 -42.63 9.05
C VAL A 11 -34.06 -41.21 8.54
N LEU A 12 -35.05 -40.46 9.07
CA LEU A 12 -35.29 -39.07 8.67
C LEU A 12 -34.40 -38.07 9.39
N LEU A 13 -33.67 -38.46 10.45
CA LEU A 13 -32.81 -37.58 11.22
C LEU A 13 -31.35 -37.56 10.75
N GLY A 14 -31.00 -38.31 9.72
CA GLY A 14 -29.63 -38.52 9.25
C GLY A 14 -29.20 -37.71 8.05
N LEU A 15 -30.03 -36.82 7.49
CA LEU A 15 -29.69 -36.06 6.29
C LEU A 15 -29.66 -34.53 6.56
N GLN A 16 -28.97 -34.14 7.62
CA GLN A 16 -28.53 -32.74 7.70
C GLN A 16 -27.25 -32.62 6.87
N GLY A 17 -27.43 -32.34 5.60
CA GLY A 17 -26.32 -31.96 4.72
C GLY A 17 -25.66 -30.73 5.26
N VAL A 18 -24.40 -30.86 5.69
CA VAL A 18 -23.51 -29.72 5.98
C VAL A 18 -23.34 -28.99 4.66
N VAL A 19 -24.08 -27.90 4.49
CA VAL A 19 -23.83 -26.95 3.41
C VAL A 19 -22.55 -26.23 3.75
N ILE A 20 -21.44 -26.71 3.22
CA ILE A 20 -20.18 -25.97 3.24
C ILE A 20 -20.36 -24.82 2.25
N ALA A 21 -20.72 -23.65 2.78
CA ALA A 21 -20.72 -22.44 2.00
C ALA A 21 -19.27 -22.13 1.57
N PRO A 22 -18.98 -21.96 0.27
CA PRO A 22 -17.64 -21.53 -0.15
C PRO A 22 -17.35 -20.17 0.46
N ALA A 23 -16.21 -20.06 1.13
CA ALA A 23 -15.73 -18.78 1.68
C ALA A 23 -15.40 -17.84 0.52
N ILE A 24 -16.32 -16.97 0.14
CA ILE A 24 -16.17 -15.97 -0.94
C ILE A 24 -15.23 -14.81 -0.52
N GLY A 25 -14.62 -14.88 0.67
CA GLY A 25 -13.84 -13.78 1.23
C GLY A 25 -12.36 -13.69 0.78
N GLN A 26 -11.80 -14.68 0.09
CA GLN A 26 -10.35 -14.72 -0.16
C GLN A 26 -9.90 -13.99 -1.43
N THR A 27 -10.71 -13.89 -2.46
CA THR A 27 -10.36 -13.18 -3.70
C THR A 27 -10.33 -11.67 -3.51
N ALA A 28 -11.28 -11.09 -2.78
CA ALA A 28 -11.31 -9.67 -2.49
C ALA A 28 -10.11 -9.20 -1.63
N SER A 29 -9.63 -10.03 -0.71
CA SER A 29 -8.45 -9.71 0.11
C SER A 29 -7.13 -9.76 -0.69
N THR A 30 -7.01 -10.62 -1.68
CA THR A 30 -5.83 -10.72 -2.55
C THR A 30 -5.71 -9.51 -3.47
N ASP A 31 -6.82 -9.07 -4.06
CA ASP A 31 -6.84 -7.89 -4.93
C ASP A 31 -6.56 -6.61 -4.14
N ALA A 32 -7.11 -6.49 -2.92
CA ALA A 32 -6.81 -5.37 -2.03
C ALA A 32 -5.34 -5.32 -1.63
N LEU A 33 -4.71 -6.46 -1.33
CA LEU A 33 -3.29 -6.54 -1.02
C LEU A 33 -2.41 -6.19 -2.22
N SER A 34 -2.80 -6.59 -3.43
CA SER A 34 -2.09 -6.22 -4.66
C SER A 34 -2.16 -4.72 -4.90
N ALA A 35 -3.32 -4.10 -4.76
CA ALA A 35 -3.50 -2.65 -4.87
C ALA A 35 -2.67 -1.88 -3.82
N LEU A 36 -2.61 -2.38 -2.57
CA LEU A 36 -1.78 -1.80 -1.53
C LEU A 36 -0.28 -1.88 -1.86
N ARG A 37 0.18 -2.99 -2.43
CA ARG A 37 1.58 -3.12 -2.87
C ARG A 37 1.93 -2.14 -3.97
N GLU A 38 1.05 -1.95 -4.93
CA GLU A 38 1.24 -1.02 -6.04
C GLU A 38 1.24 0.43 -5.57
N SER A 39 0.53 0.75 -4.49
CA SER A 39 0.54 2.09 -3.90
C SER A 39 1.83 2.45 -3.16
N VAL A 40 2.64 1.46 -2.78
CA VAL A 40 3.95 1.70 -2.15
C VAL A 40 5.01 1.91 -3.23
N VAL A 41 5.71 3.04 -3.13
CA VAL A 41 6.75 3.45 -4.07
C VAL A 41 8.06 3.70 -3.33
N ALA A 42 9.19 3.58 -4.03
CA ALA A 42 10.46 4.05 -3.49
C ALA A 42 10.59 5.56 -3.76
N VAL A 43 11.17 6.26 -2.81
CA VAL A 43 11.51 7.68 -2.92
C VAL A 43 13.01 7.82 -2.80
N ARG A 44 13.64 8.33 -3.85
CA ARG A 44 15.06 8.69 -3.85
C ARG A 44 15.19 10.20 -3.93
N SER A 45 16.04 10.76 -3.12
CA SER A 45 16.33 12.18 -3.16
C SER A 45 17.81 12.46 -3.09
N ARG A 46 18.21 13.60 -3.62
CA ARG A 46 19.55 14.17 -3.48
C ARG A 46 19.43 15.57 -2.89
N ALA A 47 20.06 15.77 -1.74
CA ALA A 47 20.11 17.07 -1.11
C ALA A 47 21.10 18.01 -1.82
N VAL A 48 20.89 19.33 -1.68
CA VAL A 48 21.86 20.33 -2.13
C VAL A 48 23.21 20.10 -1.47
N GLU A 49 24.30 20.50 -2.13
CA GLU A 49 25.65 20.15 -1.69
C GLU A 49 26.00 20.68 -0.28
N ASP A 50 25.53 21.86 0.03
CA ASP A 50 25.77 22.57 1.31
C ASP A 50 24.65 22.39 2.34
N ALA A 51 23.75 21.40 2.13
CA ALA A 51 22.67 21.14 3.07
C ALA A 51 23.19 20.78 4.46
N ARG A 52 22.63 21.40 5.49
CA ARG A 52 22.98 21.10 6.90
C ARG A 52 22.67 19.66 7.27
N SER A 53 21.61 19.11 6.70
CA SER A 53 21.18 17.73 6.92
C SER A 53 22.14 16.68 6.33
N ASN A 54 23.08 17.06 5.45
CA ASN A 54 24.05 16.11 4.89
C ASN A 54 24.95 15.49 5.94
N ALA A 55 25.27 16.20 7.02
CA ALA A 55 26.12 15.70 8.09
C ALA A 55 25.51 14.48 8.83
N THR A 56 24.19 14.40 8.90
CA THR A 56 23.48 13.32 9.63
C THR A 56 22.76 12.36 8.71
N LEU A 57 22.23 12.82 7.59
CA LEU A 57 21.39 12.02 6.70
C LEU A 57 22.09 11.59 5.40
N GLY A 58 23.24 12.20 5.11
CA GLY A 58 23.90 12.06 3.82
C GLY A 58 23.20 12.83 2.71
N ARG A 59 23.88 12.96 1.57
CA ARG A 59 23.36 13.68 0.42
C ARG A 59 22.36 12.85 -0.38
N GLU A 60 22.68 11.57 -0.63
CA GLU A 60 21.79 10.62 -1.28
C GLU A 60 20.93 9.91 -0.23
N ARG A 61 19.61 9.92 -0.44
CA ARG A 61 18.64 9.34 0.49
C ARG A 61 17.67 8.47 -0.25
N LEU A 62 17.37 7.31 0.32
CA LEU A 62 16.43 6.34 -0.20
C LEU A 62 15.45 5.94 0.89
N GLY A 63 14.19 5.92 0.57
CA GLY A 63 13.12 5.49 1.48
C GLY A 63 11.86 5.12 0.71
N SER A 64 10.75 5.13 1.40
CA SER A 64 9.45 4.74 0.85
C SER A 64 8.45 5.88 0.91
N GLY A 65 7.48 5.84 0.02
CA GLY A 65 6.29 6.67 0.03
C GLY A 65 5.04 5.85 -0.31
N VAL A 66 3.90 6.45 -0.11
CA VAL A 66 2.60 5.83 -0.41
C VAL A 66 1.80 6.79 -1.29
N VAL A 67 1.26 6.28 -2.39
CA VAL A 67 0.31 7.02 -3.22
C VAL A 67 -1.01 7.16 -2.47
N ILE A 68 -1.45 8.40 -2.24
CA ILE A 68 -2.59 8.71 -1.36
C ILE A 68 -3.86 9.13 -2.08
N ASP A 69 -3.79 9.37 -3.39
CA ASP A 69 -4.97 9.74 -4.18
C ASP A 69 -4.85 9.38 -5.65
N GLY A 70 -5.95 9.55 -6.39
CA GLY A 70 -6.01 9.29 -7.84
C GLY A 70 -5.23 10.28 -8.71
N GLN A 71 -4.70 11.36 -8.14
CA GLN A 71 -3.81 12.31 -8.83
C GLN A 71 -2.34 11.92 -8.72
N GLY A 72 -2.04 10.87 -7.95
CA GLY A 72 -0.70 10.35 -7.77
C GLY A 72 0.14 11.12 -6.75
N HIS A 73 -0.48 11.85 -5.83
CA HIS A 73 0.24 12.44 -4.70
C HIS A 73 0.81 11.37 -3.80
N ILE A 74 2.00 11.60 -3.27
CA ILE A 74 2.74 10.63 -2.48
C ILE A 74 3.04 11.22 -1.11
N LEU A 75 2.65 10.48 -0.07
CA LEU A 75 3.02 10.76 1.31
C LEU A 75 4.33 10.06 1.62
N THR A 76 5.29 10.78 2.17
CA THR A 76 6.59 10.26 2.60
C THR A 76 7.06 10.93 3.89
N ILE A 77 8.16 10.46 4.45
CA ILE A 77 8.79 11.08 5.61
C ILE A 77 9.60 12.28 5.16
N GLY A 78 9.40 13.41 5.84
CA GLY A 78 9.98 14.69 5.45
C GLY A 78 11.52 14.73 5.43
N TYR A 79 12.20 13.99 6.34
CA TYR A 79 13.67 13.97 6.36
C TYR A 79 14.29 13.41 5.06
N LEU A 80 13.55 12.58 4.31
CA LEU A 80 14.02 12.09 3.01
C LEU A 80 14.19 13.22 2.00
N VAL A 81 13.33 14.22 2.07
CA VAL A 81 13.22 15.26 1.04
C VAL A 81 13.59 16.66 1.51
N ILE A 82 13.97 16.79 2.78
CA ILE A 82 14.44 18.09 3.30
C ILE A 82 15.72 18.52 2.57
N GLU A 83 15.77 19.80 2.18
CA GLU A 83 16.90 20.40 1.46
C GLU A 83 17.27 19.65 0.16
N SER A 84 16.31 18.92 -0.46
CA SER A 84 16.56 18.19 -1.71
C SER A 84 16.50 19.10 -2.93
N GLU A 85 17.46 18.94 -3.84
CA GLU A 85 17.47 19.52 -5.17
C GLU A 85 16.80 18.59 -6.21
N GLU A 86 16.84 17.28 -5.98
CA GLU A 86 16.21 16.27 -6.82
C GLU A 86 15.41 15.28 -5.96
N VAL A 87 14.24 14.92 -6.45
CA VAL A 87 13.39 13.89 -5.87
C VAL A 87 12.84 13.03 -6.99
N ASP A 88 13.05 11.73 -6.89
CA ASP A 88 12.52 10.73 -7.81
C ASP A 88 11.59 9.76 -7.07
N VAL A 89 10.52 9.39 -7.73
CA VAL A 89 9.60 8.32 -7.32
C VAL A 89 9.79 7.13 -8.22
N ILE A 90 10.01 5.96 -7.65
CA ILE A 90 10.23 4.72 -8.37
C ILE A 90 9.08 3.77 -8.03
N VAL A 91 8.28 3.42 -9.04
CA VAL A 91 7.13 2.51 -8.90
C VAL A 91 7.56 1.06 -9.00
N SER A 92 6.66 0.13 -8.69
CA SER A 92 6.92 -1.31 -8.63
C SER A 92 7.45 -1.90 -9.94
N SER A 93 7.09 -1.33 -11.09
CA SER A 93 7.63 -1.72 -12.40
C SER A 93 9.09 -1.28 -12.65
N GLY A 94 9.66 -0.47 -11.75
CA GLY A 94 10.99 0.13 -11.90
C GLY A 94 11.01 1.46 -12.66
N ALA A 95 9.85 1.93 -13.15
CA ALA A 95 9.75 3.23 -13.80
C ALA A 95 10.02 4.35 -12.79
N THR A 96 10.79 5.35 -13.21
CA THR A 96 11.20 6.48 -12.38
C THR A 96 10.52 7.75 -12.86
N TYR A 97 9.96 8.51 -11.92
CA TYR A 97 9.25 9.76 -12.17
C TYR A 97 9.85 10.88 -11.32
N PRO A 98 10.36 11.94 -11.93
CA PRO A 98 10.74 13.13 -11.18
C PRO A 98 9.54 13.69 -10.44
N ALA A 99 9.76 14.14 -9.22
CA ALA A 99 8.74 14.72 -8.38
C ALA A 99 9.22 15.99 -7.68
N ARG A 100 8.28 16.75 -7.15
CA ARG A 100 8.56 17.91 -6.32
C ARG A 100 7.84 17.82 -4.98
N VAL A 101 8.43 18.39 -3.96
CA VAL A 101 7.79 18.56 -2.65
C VAL A 101 6.76 19.68 -2.77
N ILE A 102 5.50 19.39 -2.44
CA ILE A 102 4.40 20.35 -2.46
C ILE A 102 3.89 20.71 -1.07
N GLY A 103 4.29 19.95 -0.06
CA GLY A 103 3.94 20.20 1.33
C GLY A 103 4.88 19.51 2.29
N TYR A 104 5.08 20.14 3.44
CA TYR A 104 5.85 19.61 4.56
C TYR A 104 5.12 19.99 5.85
N ASP A 105 4.83 19.02 6.69
CA ASP A 105 4.24 19.26 8.00
C ASP A 105 5.28 19.02 9.10
N HIS A 106 5.71 20.10 9.74
CA HIS A 106 6.69 20.05 10.83
C HIS A 106 6.18 19.35 12.08
N ALA A 107 4.85 19.34 12.30
CA ALA A 107 4.26 18.71 13.49
C ALA A 107 4.29 17.19 13.39
N THR A 108 3.99 16.63 12.23
CA THR A 108 3.96 15.18 11.97
C THR A 108 5.26 14.65 11.37
N GLY A 109 6.07 15.52 10.75
CA GLY A 109 7.27 15.14 10.02
C GLY A 109 7.01 14.52 8.65
N PHE A 110 5.77 14.57 8.14
CA PHE A 110 5.44 14.10 6.80
C PHE A 110 5.66 15.16 5.73
N ALA A 111 5.91 14.68 4.51
CA ALA A 111 5.93 15.51 3.31
C ALA A 111 5.04 14.91 2.24
N VAL A 112 4.52 15.76 1.38
CA VAL A 112 3.73 15.36 0.20
C VAL A 112 4.52 15.71 -1.05
N LEU A 113 4.63 14.72 -1.94
CA LEU A 113 5.27 14.84 -3.23
C LEU A 113 4.22 14.82 -4.34
N ARG A 114 4.50 15.55 -5.40
CA ARG A 114 3.75 15.48 -6.64
C ARG A 114 4.69 15.13 -7.79
N PRO A 115 4.49 13.97 -8.45
CA PRO A 115 5.20 13.64 -9.69
C PRO A 115 4.97 14.70 -10.76
N LEU A 116 5.98 14.97 -11.57
CA LEU A 116 5.88 15.93 -12.66
C LEU A 116 5.14 15.39 -13.88
N LEU A 117 5.02 14.06 -13.94
CA LEU A 117 4.28 13.33 -14.98
C LEU A 117 3.29 12.38 -14.31
N PRO A 118 2.16 12.05 -14.97
CA PRO A 118 1.23 11.04 -14.46
C PRO A 118 1.94 9.71 -14.24
N ILE A 119 1.87 9.19 -13.01
CA ILE A 119 2.45 7.89 -12.69
C ILE A 119 1.51 6.76 -13.12
N LYS A 120 2.12 5.66 -13.58
CA LYS A 120 1.43 4.40 -13.85
C LYS A 120 1.88 3.40 -12.78
N LEU A 121 0.92 2.98 -11.97
CA LEU A 121 1.11 1.95 -10.95
C LEU A 121 0.92 0.56 -11.54
#